data_1b81594707f375b9e31b320a6b0f62ec
#
_entry.id   1b81594707f375b9e31b320a6b0f62ec
#
_cell.length_a   1.000
_cell.length_b   1.000
_cell.length_c   1.000
_cell.angle_alpha   90.00
_cell.angle_beta   90.00
_cell.angle_gamma   90.00
#
_symmetry.space_group_name_H-M   'P 1'
#
loop_
_entity.id
_entity.type
_entity.pdbx_description
1 polymer ?
#
loop_
_entity_poly.entity_id
_entity_poly.type
_entity_poly.pdbx_seq_one_letter_code
_entity_poly.pdbx_strand_id
1 'polypeptide(L)'
;LSVEHVFLGIASKPNAHVKEILTRMGYDEKKFLKELSAVRGATRVTTDNPEETYDALKKYGSDLVEMARQHKLDPVIGRDSEIRNVIRILSRKTKNNPVLIGEPGVGKTAIAEGLAQRIVRGDVPDSLKDKTIFSLDMGSLIAGAKFRGEFEERLKAVLAEIKRSEGRILLFIDELHTIVGAGKADGAMDAGNLLKPMLARGELHCIGATTLNEYRQYIEKDAALERRFQPVSYTHLRAHETRRHL
;
A
#
# COMPACT_ATOMS: atom_id res chain seq x y z
N LEU A 1 -5.16 -25.66 7.10
CA LEU A 1 -4.35 -26.43 6.14
C LEU A 1 -4.37 -25.70 4.81
N SER A 2 -3.23 -25.21 4.32
CA SER A 2 -3.15 -24.59 3.00
C SER A 2 -2.92 -25.60 1.90
N VAL A 3 -3.14 -25.21 0.65
CA VAL A 3 -2.98 -26.06 -0.54
C VAL A 3 -1.58 -26.69 -0.61
N GLU A 4 -0.54 -25.93 -0.23
CA GLU A 4 0.84 -26.40 -0.23
C GLU A 4 1.09 -27.53 0.79
N HIS A 5 0.43 -27.48 1.96
CA HIS A 5 0.52 -28.57 2.94
C HIS A 5 -0.12 -29.86 2.41
N VAL A 6 -1.23 -29.74 1.69
CA VAL A 6 -1.89 -30.87 1.03
C VAL A 6 -0.97 -31.41 -0.06
N PHE A 7 -0.41 -30.52 -0.90
CA PHE A 7 0.53 -30.93 -1.96
C PHE A 7 1.77 -31.63 -1.39
N LEU A 8 2.41 -31.06 -0.35
CA LEU A 8 3.56 -31.68 0.30
C LEU A 8 3.20 -33.02 0.92
N GLY A 9 2.01 -33.16 1.53
CA GLY A 9 1.50 -34.42 2.05
C GLY A 9 1.36 -35.50 0.97
N ILE A 10 0.83 -35.13 -0.20
CA ILE A 10 0.70 -36.01 -1.37
C ILE A 10 2.08 -36.35 -1.95
N ALA A 11 2.97 -35.34 -2.07
CA ALA A 11 4.31 -35.51 -2.64
C ALA A 11 5.25 -36.34 -1.75
N SER A 12 5.08 -36.31 -0.41
CA SER A 12 5.89 -37.09 0.53
C SER A 12 5.57 -38.60 0.51
N LYS A 13 4.32 -38.96 0.19
CA LYS A 13 3.87 -40.37 0.06
C LYS A 13 3.05 -40.57 -1.23
N PRO A 14 3.69 -40.44 -2.40
CA PRO A 14 2.97 -40.51 -3.66
C PRO A 14 2.56 -41.96 -3.97
N ASN A 15 1.36 -42.15 -4.48
CA ASN A 15 0.99 -43.40 -5.13
C ASN A 15 1.70 -43.54 -6.50
N ALA A 16 1.61 -44.70 -7.15
CA ALA A 16 2.33 -44.97 -8.40
C ALA A 16 2.06 -43.91 -9.50
N HIS A 17 0.81 -43.51 -9.71
CA HIS A 17 0.44 -42.51 -10.70
C HIS A 17 0.96 -41.09 -10.35
N VAL A 18 0.84 -40.68 -9.11
CA VAL A 18 1.36 -39.37 -8.64
C VAL A 18 2.88 -39.31 -8.74
N LYS A 19 3.57 -40.42 -8.43
CA LYS A 19 5.02 -40.52 -8.58
C LYS A 19 5.47 -40.37 -10.03
N GLU A 20 4.77 -40.99 -10.94
CA GLU A 20 5.04 -40.85 -12.39
C GLU A 20 4.86 -39.40 -12.86
N ILE A 21 3.77 -38.75 -12.45
CA ILE A 21 3.48 -37.33 -12.78
C ILE A 21 4.58 -36.43 -12.22
N LEU A 22 4.93 -36.57 -10.94
CA LEU A 22 5.96 -35.74 -10.27
C LEU A 22 7.33 -35.92 -10.95
N THR A 23 7.69 -37.15 -11.33
CA THR A 23 8.94 -37.44 -12.08
C THR A 23 8.92 -36.78 -13.44
N ARG A 24 7.81 -36.89 -14.17
CA ARG A 24 7.64 -36.30 -15.49
C ARG A 24 7.67 -34.78 -15.49
N MET A 25 7.20 -34.15 -14.41
CA MET A 25 7.27 -32.71 -14.17
C MET A 25 8.63 -32.23 -13.65
N GLY A 26 9.57 -33.12 -13.36
CA GLY A 26 10.88 -32.77 -12.79
C GLY A 26 10.78 -32.20 -11.36
N TYR A 27 9.81 -32.70 -10.56
CA TYR A 27 9.62 -32.22 -9.20
C TYR A 27 10.84 -32.53 -8.31
N ASP A 28 11.36 -31.48 -7.68
CA ASP A 28 12.42 -31.54 -6.67
C ASP A 28 11.89 -30.89 -5.39
N GLU A 29 11.74 -31.69 -4.33
CA GLU A 29 11.20 -31.23 -3.05
C GLU A 29 12.05 -30.12 -2.42
N LYS A 30 13.38 -30.17 -2.54
CA LYS A 30 14.28 -29.14 -1.99
C LYS A 30 14.13 -27.83 -2.72
N LYS A 31 14.01 -27.87 -4.04
CA LYS A 31 13.79 -26.70 -4.89
C LYS A 31 12.40 -26.09 -4.62
N PHE A 32 11.39 -26.95 -4.52
CA PHE A 32 10.02 -26.52 -4.20
C PHE A 32 9.95 -25.86 -2.83
N LEU A 33 10.55 -26.45 -1.78
CA LEU A 33 10.58 -25.88 -0.44
C LEU A 33 11.35 -24.56 -0.39
N LYS A 34 12.41 -24.41 -1.17
CA LYS A 34 13.16 -23.15 -1.27
C LYS A 34 12.33 -22.05 -1.90
N GLU A 35 11.67 -22.33 -3.02
CA GLU A 35 10.77 -21.36 -3.67
C GLU A 35 9.56 -21.04 -2.77
N LEU A 36 8.98 -22.06 -2.14
CA LEU A 36 7.88 -21.88 -1.19
C LEU A 36 8.29 -20.99 -0.01
N SER A 37 9.51 -21.18 0.53
CA SER A 37 10.02 -20.31 1.61
C SER A 37 10.30 -18.89 1.14
N ALA A 38 10.69 -18.68 -0.12
CA ALA A 38 10.88 -17.36 -0.71
C ALA A 38 9.53 -16.61 -0.88
N VAL A 39 8.49 -17.33 -1.30
CA VAL A 39 7.14 -16.79 -1.45
C VAL A 39 6.49 -16.53 -0.07
N ARG A 40 6.62 -17.49 0.85
CA ARG A 40 6.01 -17.42 2.20
C ARG A 40 6.72 -16.45 3.14
N GLY A 41 8.02 -16.25 2.99
CA GLY A 41 8.81 -15.63 4.03
C GLY A 41 8.72 -16.41 5.36
N ALA A 42 8.92 -15.72 6.49
CA ALA A 42 8.89 -16.33 7.83
C ALA A 42 7.46 -16.44 8.44
N THR A 43 6.40 -16.35 7.65
CA THR A 43 5.02 -16.28 8.17
C THR A 43 4.51 -17.67 8.50
N ARG A 44 4.24 -17.95 9.80
CA ARG A 44 3.47 -19.13 10.21
C ARG A 44 2.00 -18.94 9.86
N VAL A 45 1.37 -19.99 9.33
CA VAL A 45 -0.07 -20.05 9.10
C VAL A 45 -0.76 -20.16 10.46
N THR A 46 -1.34 -19.06 10.92
CA THR A 46 -2.09 -18.98 12.19
C THR A 46 -3.57 -18.68 11.99
N THR A 47 -4.01 -18.46 10.74
CA THR A 47 -5.39 -18.09 10.39
C THR A 47 -6.10 -19.22 9.66
N ASP A 48 -7.44 -19.21 9.73
CA ASP A 48 -8.29 -20.18 9.03
C ASP A 48 -8.24 -20.03 7.50
N ASN A 49 -7.79 -18.87 6.99
CA ASN A 49 -7.62 -18.56 5.57
C ASN A 49 -6.16 -18.15 5.25
N PRO A 50 -5.22 -19.11 5.18
CA PRO A 50 -3.80 -18.81 4.95
C PRO A 50 -3.52 -18.22 3.55
N GLU A 51 -4.39 -18.48 2.57
CA GLU A 51 -4.24 -17.95 1.21
C GLU A 51 -4.54 -16.45 1.11
N GLU A 52 -5.31 -15.89 2.05
CA GLU A 52 -5.58 -14.45 2.11
C GLU A 52 -4.37 -13.61 2.59
N THR A 53 -3.42 -14.26 3.25
CA THR A 53 -2.18 -13.60 3.73
C THR A 53 -1.09 -13.60 2.67
N TYR A 54 -1.20 -14.45 1.63
CA TYR A 54 -0.24 -14.48 0.53
C TYR A 54 -0.54 -13.37 -0.47
N ASP A 55 0.50 -12.67 -0.87
CA ASP A 55 0.42 -11.66 -1.91
C ASP A 55 -0.58 -10.53 -1.57
N ALA A 56 -0.69 -10.20 -0.26
CA ALA A 56 -1.65 -9.21 0.24
C ALA A 56 -1.55 -7.87 -0.51
N LEU A 57 -0.35 -7.48 -0.92
CA LEU A 57 -0.16 -6.27 -1.72
C LEU A 57 -0.89 -6.37 -3.06
N LYS A 58 -0.77 -7.49 -3.80
CA LYS A 58 -1.46 -7.63 -5.10
C LYS A 58 -2.97 -7.71 -4.97
N LYS A 59 -3.45 -8.24 -3.84
CA LYS A 59 -4.88 -8.44 -3.60
C LYS A 59 -5.59 -7.16 -3.16
N TYR A 60 -4.91 -6.33 -2.36
CA TYR A 60 -5.52 -5.19 -1.69
C TYR A 60 -4.99 -3.83 -2.15
N GLY A 61 -4.40 -3.77 -3.34
CA GLY A 61 -3.99 -2.51 -3.92
C GLY A 61 -3.22 -2.67 -5.22
N SER A 62 -2.56 -1.59 -5.63
CA SER A 62 -1.85 -1.50 -6.90
C SER A 62 -0.51 -0.82 -6.74
N ASP A 63 0.49 -1.33 -7.43
CA ASP A 63 1.80 -0.70 -7.56
C ASP A 63 1.76 0.35 -8.67
N LEU A 64 1.74 1.63 -8.26
CA LEU A 64 1.67 2.75 -9.21
C LEU A 64 2.97 2.89 -10.03
N VAL A 65 4.12 2.50 -9.47
CA VAL A 65 5.41 2.56 -10.20
C VAL A 65 5.44 1.50 -11.29
N GLU A 66 4.96 0.30 -11.01
CA GLU A 66 4.83 -0.75 -12.02
C GLU A 66 3.80 -0.39 -13.09
N MET A 67 2.66 0.20 -12.71
CA MET A 67 1.68 0.73 -13.66
C MET A 67 2.28 1.84 -14.55
N ALA A 68 3.11 2.72 -13.97
CA ALA A 68 3.82 3.74 -14.74
C ALA A 68 4.82 3.15 -15.74
N ARG A 69 5.57 2.09 -15.36
CA ARG A 69 6.46 1.35 -16.29
C ARG A 69 5.70 0.72 -17.43
N GLN A 70 4.51 0.22 -17.17
CA GLN A 70 3.62 -0.39 -18.16
C GLN A 70 2.83 0.63 -18.97
N HIS A 71 3.06 1.94 -18.80
CA HIS A 71 2.31 3.02 -19.44
C HIS A 71 0.79 2.96 -19.24
N LYS A 72 0.34 2.45 -18.07
CA LYS A 72 -1.07 2.33 -17.73
C LYS A 72 -1.63 3.55 -17.00
N LEU A 73 -0.78 4.51 -16.64
CA LEU A 73 -1.18 5.75 -15.99
C LEU A 73 -1.30 6.88 -16.99
N ASP A 74 -2.33 7.69 -16.84
CA ASP A 74 -2.50 8.91 -17.63
C ASP A 74 -1.39 9.93 -17.33
N PRO A 75 -0.98 10.74 -18.31
CA PRO A 75 0.01 11.78 -18.10
C PRO A 75 -0.52 12.86 -17.14
N VAL A 76 0.23 13.18 -16.12
CA VAL A 76 -0.12 14.19 -15.12
C VAL A 76 0.43 15.54 -15.56
N ILE A 77 -0.45 16.49 -15.82
CA ILE A 77 -0.13 17.83 -16.33
C ILE A 77 -0.46 18.89 -15.27
N GLY A 78 0.41 19.90 -15.13
CA GLY A 78 0.15 21.08 -14.28
C GLY A 78 0.25 20.83 -12.77
N ARG A 79 0.93 19.76 -12.33
CA ARG A 79 1.06 19.39 -10.91
C ARG A 79 2.51 19.33 -10.41
N ASP A 80 3.41 19.94 -11.14
CA ASP A 80 4.85 19.90 -10.83
C ASP A 80 5.22 20.49 -9.47
N SER A 81 4.55 21.55 -9.05
CA SER A 81 4.79 22.18 -7.76
C SER A 81 4.38 21.30 -6.59
N GLU A 82 3.23 20.64 -6.70
CA GLU A 82 2.68 19.75 -5.69
C GLU A 82 3.53 18.48 -5.57
N ILE A 83 3.90 17.87 -6.69
CA ILE A 83 4.76 16.70 -6.72
C ILE A 83 6.13 17.03 -6.11
N ARG A 84 6.73 18.18 -6.45
CA ARG A 84 8.00 18.64 -5.82
C ARG A 84 7.85 18.85 -4.32
N ASN A 85 6.71 19.38 -3.85
CA ASN A 85 6.44 19.51 -2.42
C ASN A 85 6.35 18.15 -1.73
N VAL A 86 5.66 17.18 -2.32
CA VAL A 86 5.59 15.81 -1.82
C VAL A 86 6.98 15.18 -1.74
N ILE A 87 7.79 15.28 -2.78
CA ILE A 87 9.18 14.80 -2.82
C ILE A 87 9.99 15.44 -1.67
N ARG A 88 9.89 16.76 -1.51
CA ARG A 88 10.60 17.49 -0.44
C ARG A 88 10.20 17.01 0.95
N ILE A 89 8.92 16.71 1.18
CA ILE A 89 8.42 16.21 2.47
C ILE A 89 8.91 14.79 2.71
N LEU A 90 8.80 13.89 1.73
CA LEU A 90 9.28 12.51 1.83
C LEU A 90 10.78 12.42 2.12
N SER A 91 11.56 13.43 1.73
CA SER A 91 13.01 13.49 1.97
C SER A 91 13.40 14.05 3.34
N ARG A 92 12.44 14.45 4.19
CA ARG A 92 12.69 14.95 5.55
C ARG A 92 13.01 13.81 6.52
N LYS A 93 13.68 14.15 7.62
CA LYS A 93 13.92 13.22 8.74
C LYS A 93 12.69 13.06 9.65
N THR A 94 11.87 14.09 9.74
CA THR A 94 10.67 14.16 10.61
C THR A 94 9.51 14.76 9.83
N LYS A 95 8.25 14.46 10.21
CA LYS A 95 7.03 14.87 9.47
C LYS A 95 7.17 14.59 7.98
N ASN A 96 7.67 13.39 7.67
CA ASN A 96 8.00 12.96 6.31
C ASN A 96 6.86 12.24 5.58
N ASN A 97 5.65 12.27 6.14
CA ASN A 97 4.46 11.71 5.52
C ASN A 97 3.58 12.88 5.00
N PRO A 98 3.56 13.15 3.70
CA PRO A 98 2.71 14.21 3.15
C PRO A 98 1.24 13.82 3.19
N VAL A 99 0.36 14.79 3.47
CA VAL A 99 -1.09 14.67 3.31
C VAL A 99 -1.57 15.68 2.28
N LEU A 100 -2.10 15.19 1.19
CA LEU A 100 -2.70 15.97 0.11
C LEU A 100 -4.08 16.45 0.56
N ILE A 101 -4.25 17.76 0.75
CA ILE A 101 -5.49 18.35 1.24
C ILE A 101 -6.16 19.10 0.09
N GLY A 102 -7.40 18.72 -0.25
CA GLY A 102 -8.21 19.38 -1.28
C GLY A 102 -9.59 18.76 -1.39
N GLU A 103 -10.48 19.47 -2.08
CA GLU A 103 -11.84 19.01 -2.35
C GLU A 103 -11.85 17.68 -3.12
N PRO A 104 -12.95 16.91 -3.08
CA PRO A 104 -13.11 15.74 -3.92
C PRO A 104 -12.96 16.09 -5.42
N GLY A 105 -12.37 15.19 -6.19
CA GLY A 105 -12.25 15.37 -7.65
C GLY A 105 -11.15 16.33 -8.13
N VAL A 106 -10.41 17.02 -7.25
CA VAL A 106 -9.33 17.94 -7.67
C VAL A 106 -8.07 17.24 -8.18
N GLY A 107 -8.01 15.89 -8.19
CA GLY A 107 -6.89 15.12 -8.70
C GLY A 107 -5.80 14.84 -7.66
N LYS A 108 -6.15 14.60 -6.40
CA LYS A 108 -5.17 14.22 -5.36
C LYS A 108 -4.44 12.92 -5.71
N THR A 109 -5.15 11.94 -6.24
CA THR A 109 -4.57 10.66 -6.68
C THR A 109 -3.57 10.84 -7.82
N ALA A 110 -3.85 11.77 -8.77
CA ALA A 110 -2.95 12.09 -9.86
C ALA A 110 -1.56 12.58 -9.40
N ILE A 111 -1.43 13.15 -8.20
CA ILE A 111 -0.12 13.53 -7.64
C ILE A 111 0.71 12.29 -7.30
N ALA A 112 0.10 11.26 -6.72
CA ALA A 112 0.79 10.00 -6.43
C ALA A 112 1.20 9.29 -7.73
N GLU A 113 0.33 9.30 -8.75
CA GLU A 113 0.61 8.77 -10.08
C GLU A 113 1.74 9.55 -10.78
N GLY A 114 1.72 10.88 -10.71
CA GLY A 114 2.77 11.74 -11.25
C GLY A 114 4.11 11.53 -10.53
N LEU A 115 4.11 11.29 -9.23
CA LEU A 115 5.32 10.91 -8.49
C LEU A 115 5.84 9.55 -8.96
N ALA A 116 4.96 8.56 -9.17
CA ALA A 116 5.33 7.25 -9.71
C ALA A 116 5.98 7.36 -11.09
N GLN A 117 5.42 8.18 -11.97
CA GLN A 117 6.00 8.46 -13.30
C GLN A 117 7.40 9.12 -13.20
N ARG A 118 7.61 10.03 -12.24
CA ARG A 118 8.94 10.63 -12.01
C ARG A 118 9.94 9.64 -11.45
N ILE A 119 9.54 8.72 -10.57
CA ILE A 119 10.40 7.63 -10.10
C ILE A 119 10.87 6.78 -11.28
N VAL A 120 9.96 6.39 -12.18
CA VAL A 120 10.31 5.61 -13.39
C VAL A 120 11.29 6.36 -14.31
N ARG A 121 11.12 7.69 -14.47
CA ARG A 121 12.01 8.54 -15.27
C ARG A 121 13.34 8.85 -14.58
N GLY A 122 13.48 8.51 -13.29
CA GLY A 122 14.65 8.89 -12.48
C GLY A 122 14.69 10.37 -12.08
N ASP A 123 13.58 11.12 -12.28
CA ASP A 123 13.44 12.54 -11.94
C ASP A 123 13.04 12.74 -10.46
N VAL A 124 13.80 12.09 -9.58
CA VAL A 124 13.63 12.14 -8.13
C VAL A 124 15.00 12.04 -7.45
N PRO A 125 15.14 12.51 -6.19
CA PRO A 125 16.36 12.29 -5.40
C PRO A 125 16.70 10.80 -5.26
N ASP A 126 17.97 10.48 -5.05
CA ASP A 126 18.47 9.10 -4.93
C ASP A 126 17.72 8.29 -3.87
N SER A 127 17.30 8.93 -2.78
CA SER A 127 16.51 8.31 -1.71
C SER A 127 15.14 7.77 -2.14
N LEU A 128 14.64 8.20 -3.31
CA LEU A 128 13.33 7.81 -3.85
C LEU A 128 13.42 6.97 -5.13
N LYS A 129 14.60 6.84 -5.77
CA LYS A 129 14.75 6.14 -7.06
C LYS A 129 14.32 4.68 -7.01
N ASP A 130 14.61 3.99 -5.89
CA ASP A 130 14.30 2.57 -5.70
C ASP A 130 13.03 2.34 -4.90
N LYS A 131 12.20 3.40 -4.73
CA LYS A 131 10.93 3.27 -4.02
C LYS A 131 9.83 2.84 -4.96
N THR A 132 8.89 2.11 -4.38
CA THR A 132 7.61 1.75 -4.97
C THR A 132 6.50 2.53 -4.28
N ILE A 133 5.48 2.99 -5.01
CA ILE A 133 4.28 3.60 -4.45
C ILE A 133 3.16 2.57 -4.56
N PHE A 134 2.73 2.08 -3.41
CA PHE A 134 1.62 1.14 -3.32
C PHE A 134 0.34 1.87 -2.94
N SER A 135 -0.63 1.90 -3.84
CA SER A 135 -1.96 2.47 -3.61
C SER A 135 -2.86 1.44 -2.95
N LEU A 136 -3.26 1.71 -1.71
CA LEU A 136 -4.16 0.84 -0.94
C LEU A 136 -5.60 0.98 -1.44
N ASP A 137 -6.22 -0.14 -1.76
CA ASP A 137 -7.63 -0.20 -2.12
C ASP A 137 -8.47 -0.56 -0.90
N MET A 138 -9.08 0.44 -0.29
CA MET A 138 -9.97 0.27 0.86
C MET A 138 -11.21 -0.53 0.51
N GLY A 139 -11.72 -0.41 -0.72
CA GLY A 139 -12.87 -1.18 -1.19
C GLY A 139 -12.59 -2.68 -1.17
N SER A 140 -11.44 -3.09 -1.70
CA SER A 140 -11.00 -4.50 -1.70
C SER A 140 -10.73 -5.04 -0.28
N LEU A 141 -10.22 -4.20 0.63
CA LEU A 141 -10.03 -4.61 2.04
C LEU A 141 -11.34 -4.88 2.77
N ILE A 142 -12.38 -4.11 2.48
CA ILE A 142 -13.69 -4.19 3.13
C ILE A 142 -14.59 -5.22 2.42
N ALA A 143 -14.46 -5.36 1.10
CA ALA A 143 -15.30 -6.26 0.32
C ALA A 143 -15.25 -7.69 0.83
N GLY A 144 -16.43 -8.25 1.17
CA GLY A 144 -16.56 -9.61 1.69
C GLY A 144 -16.07 -9.83 3.12
N ALA A 145 -15.58 -8.79 3.82
CA ALA A 145 -15.29 -8.89 5.25
C ALA A 145 -16.62 -8.88 6.03
N LYS A 146 -17.00 -10.03 6.58
CA LYS A 146 -18.23 -10.18 7.37
C LYS A 146 -18.08 -9.61 8.78
N PHE A 147 -16.87 -9.59 9.30
CA PHE A 147 -16.55 -9.16 10.65
C PHE A 147 -15.37 -8.17 10.64
N ARG A 148 -15.36 -7.30 11.64
CA ARG A 148 -14.26 -6.32 11.87
C ARG A 148 -12.89 -6.98 11.91
N GLY A 149 -12.76 -8.17 12.50
CA GLY A 149 -11.52 -8.90 12.61
C GLY A 149 -10.89 -9.26 11.25
N GLU A 150 -11.70 -9.62 10.27
CA GLU A 150 -11.20 -9.98 8.92
C GLU A 150 -10.54 -8.78 8.22
N PHE A 151 -11.14 -7.60 8.32
CA PHE A 151 -10.53 -6.37 7.80
C PHE A 151 -9.19 -6.05 8.49
N GLU A 152 -9.16 -6.15 9.84
CA GLU A 152 -7.93 -5.90 10.60
C GLU A 152 -6.82 -6.90 10.23
N GLU A 153 -7.14 -8.17 10.00
CA GLU A 153 -6.19 -9.20 9.58
C GLU A 153 -5.64 -8.93 8.17
N ARG A 154 -6.51 -8.55 7.21
CA ARG A 154 -6.10 -8.17 5.87
C ARG A 154 -5.17 -6.96 5.87
N LEU A 155 -5.53 -5.92 6.62
CA LEU A 155 -4.68 -4.74 6.77
C LEU A 155 -3.35 -5.07 7.45
N LYS A 156 -3.35 -5.90 8.51
CA LYS A 156 -2.11 -6.38 9.16
C LYS A 156 -1.22 -7.13 8.17
N ALA A 157 -1.78 -7.95 7.28
CA ALA A 157 -1.02 -8.65 6.27
C ALA A 157 -0.33 -7.68 5.29
N VAL A 158 -1.06 -6.68 4.77
CA VAL A 158 -0.49 -5.61 3.92
C VAL A 158 0.63 -4.86 4.65
N LEU A 159 0.37 -4.42 5.89
CA LEU A 159 1.36 -3.68 6.68
C LEU A 159 2.60 -4.51 7.01
N ALA A 160 2.46 -5.82 7.23
CA ALA A 160 3.58 -6.73 7.46
C ALA A 160 4.48 -6.85 6.21
N GLU A 161 3.91 -6.89 5.01
CA GLU A 161 4.68 -6.88 3.77
C GLU A 161 5.38 -5.54 3.51
N ILE A 162 4.70 -4.42 3.78
CA ILE A 162 5.32 -3.09 3.72
C ILE A 162 6.50 -3.00 4.68
N LYS A 163 6.35 -3.48 5.91
CA LYS A 163 7.44 -3.51 6.90
C LYS A 163 8.63 -4.35 6.43
N ARG A 164 8.39 -5.52 5.81
CA ARG A 164 9.46 -6.38 5.24
C ARG A 164 10.22 -5.70 4.10
N SER A 165 9.60 -4.75 3.41
CA SER A 165 10.27 -4.00 2.34
C SER A 165 11.36 -3.05 2.85
N GLU A 166 11.54 -2.92 4.18
CA GLU A 166 12.54 -2.04 4.80
C GLU A 166 12.49 -0.60 4.26
N GLY A 167 11.27 -0.08 4.14
CA GLY A 167 11.00 1.28 3.70
C GLY A 167 11.11 1.48 2.18
N ARG A 168 11.21 0.43 1.36
CA ARG A 168 11.16 0.55 -0.11
C ARG A 168 9.76 0.87 -0.63
N ILE A 169 8.72 0.55 0.12
CA ILE A 169 7.33 0.81 -0.25
C ILE A 169 6.82 2.06 0.47
N LEU A 170 6.34 3.02 -0.33
CA LEU A 170 5.57 4.17 0.12
C LEU A 170 4.08 3.83 -0.01
N LEU A 171 3.34 3.88 1.10
CA LEU A 171 1.92 3.56 1.10
C LEU A 171 1.11 4.80 0.70
N PHE A 172 0.37 4.75 -0.40
CA PHE A 172 -0.61 5.77 -0.74
C PHE A 172 -1.99 5.35 -0.21
N ILE A 173 -2.62 6.25 0.55
CA ILE A 173 -3.95 6.03 1.13
C ILE A 173 -4.83 7.19 0.69
N ASP A 174 -5.76 6.91 -0.23
CA ASP A 174 -6.83 7.85 -0.52
C ASP A 174 -7.86 7.84 0.61
N GLU A 175 -8.51 8.96 0.83
CA GLU A 175 -9.45 9.15 1.94
C GLU A 175 -8.87 8.70 3.30
N LEU A 176 -7.65 9.14 3.63
CA LEU A 176 -6.91 8.76 4.84
C LEU A 176 -7.76 8.82 6.12
N HIS A 177 -8.72 9.73 6.19
CA HIS A 177 -9.62 9.90 7.33
C HIS A 177 -10.48 8.66 7.60
N THR A 178 -10.78 7.86 6.58
CA THR A 178 -11.58 6.62 6.75
C THR A 178 -10.85 5.58 7.59
N ILE A 179 -9.52 5.58 7.54
CA ILE A 179 -8.68 4.66 8.30
C ILE A 179 -8.42 5.18 9.71
N VAL A 180 -8.13 6.49 9.86
CA VAL A 180 -7.70 7.06 11.14
C VAL A 180 -8.84 7.63 11.97
N GLY A 181 -10.00 7.90 11.36
CA GLY A 181 -11.16 8.54 11.99
C GLY A 181 -12.29 7.59 12.39
N ALA A 182 -12.29 6.39 11.88
CA ALA A 182 -13.40 5.45 12.01
C ALA A 182 -13.67 4.95 13.45
N GLY A 183 -12.71 5.10 14.37
CA GLY A 183 -12.84 4.61 15.75
C GLY A 183 -13.81 5.36 16.66
N LYS A 184 -14.50 6.42 16.17
CA LYS A 184 -15.43 7.23 16.99
C LYS A 184 -16.91 6.90 16.78
N ALA A 185 -17.27 6.10 15.79
CA ALA A 185 -18.61 5.62 15.59
C ALA A 185 -18.73 4.16 16.04
N ASP A 186 -19.77 3.82 16.80
CA ASP A 186 -20.05 2.44 17.21
C ASP A 186 -20.10 1.52 15.98
N GLY A 187 -19.17 0.56 15.92
CA GLY A 187 -19.03 -0.38 14.81
C GLY A 187 -18.08 0.02 13.68
N ALA A 188 -17.45 1.19 13.73
CA ALA A 188 -16.49 1.60 12.71
C ALA A 188 -15.11 0.93 12.88
N MET A 189 -14.46 0.63 11.74
CA MET A 189 -13.17 -0.07 11.69
C MET A 189 -12.05 0.89 12.08
N ASP A 190 -11.45 0.72 13.27
CA ASP A 190 -10.33 1.55 13.72
C ASP A 190 -8.99 0.96 13.28
N ALA A 191 -8.59 1.24 12.06
CA ALA A 191 -7.27 0.89 11.56
C ALA A 191 -6.19 1.88 12.02
N GLY A 192 -6.57 3.02 12.60
CA GLY A 192 -5.63 4.00 13.12
C GLY A 192 -4.71 3.42 14.18
N ASN A 193 -5.20 2.52 15.03
CA ASN A 193 -4.40 1.85 16.05
C ASN A 193 -3.33 0.90 15.47
N LEU A 194 -3.47 0.44 14.23
CA LEU A 194 -2.46 -0.35 13.53
C LEU A 194 -1.41 0.54 12.85
N LEU A 195 -1.82 1.67 12.28
CA LEU A 195 -0.94 2.57 11.54
C LEU A 195 -0.09 3.45 12.48
N LYS A 196 -0.68 3.99 13.57
CA LYS A 196 -0.02 4.91 14.49
C LYS A 196 1.32 4.40 15.03
N PRO A 197 1.43 3.16 15.54
CA PRO A 197 2.70 2.64 16.02
C PRO A 197 3.78 2.53 14.94
N MET A 198 3.40 2.12 13.73
CA MET A 198 4.34 1.98 12.61
C MET A 198 4.83 3.33 12.10
N LEU A 199 3.94 4.31 11.99
CA LEU A 199 4.29 5.70 11.68
C LEU A 199 5.20 6.30 12.77
N ALA A 200 4.91 6.02 14.04
CA ALA A 200 5.70 6.51 15.17
C ALA A 200 7.12 5.96 15.16
N ARG A 201 7.32 4.71 14.80
CA ARG A 201 8.64 4.08 14.71
C ARG A 201 9.36 4.33 13.38
N GLY A 202 8.72 4.99 12.41
CA GLY A 202 9.28 5.19 11.06
C GLY A 202 9.35 3.90 10.22
N GLU A 203 8.59 2.88 10.62
CA GLU A 203 8.48 1.60 9.88
C GLU A 203 7.56 1.71 8.67
N LEU A 204 6.73 2.75 8.63
CA LEU A 204 5.78 3.05 7.56
C LEU A 204 6.00 4.47 7.06
N HIS A 205 6.14 4.62 5.75
CA HIS A 205 6.06 5.89 5.04
C HIS A 205 4.77 5.95 4.24
N CYS A 206 4.03 7.05 4.41
CA CYS A 206 2.68 7.17 3.88
C CYS A 206 2.50 8.51 3.15
N ILE A 207 1.78 8.47 2.04
CA ILE A 207 1.21 9.63 1.35
C ILE A 207 -0.30 9.53 1.55
N GLY A 208 -0.88 10.44 2.33
CA GLY A 208 -2.33 10.49 2.54
C GLY A 208 -3.01 11.47 1.60
N ALA A 209 -4.29 11.25 1.32
CA ALA A 209 -5.15 12.22 0.67
C ALA A 209 -6.46 12.37 1.47
N THR A 210 -6.95 13.60 1.64
CA THR A 210 -8.18 13.89 2.39
C THR A 210 -8.70 15.28 2.07
N THR A 211 -9.84 15.67 2.62
CA THR A 211 -10.34 17.05 2.57
C THR A 211 -9.80 17.86 3.75
N LEU A 212 -9.91 19.20 3.68
CA LEU A 212 -9.45 20.08 4.76
C LEU A 212 -10.25 19.86 6.06
N ASN A 213 -11.55 19.66 5.97
CA ASN A 213 -12.42 19.45 7.11
C ASN A 213 -12.07 18.16 7.85
N GLU A 214 -11.88 17.07 7.10
CA GLU A 214 -11.52 15.76 7.63
C GLU A 214 -10.09 15.74 8.19
N TYR A 215 -9.14 16.44 7.54
CA TYR A 215 -7.79 16.63 8.09
C TYR A 215 -7.83 17.28 9.47
N ARG A 216 -8.57 18.38 9.62
CA ARG A 216 -8.73 19.09 10.91
C ARG A 216 -9.43 18.25 11.96
N GLN A 217 -10.41 17.46 11.54
CA GLN A 217 -11.22 16.66 12.46
C GLN A 217 -10.48 15.43 12.98
N TYR A 218 -9.73 14.72 12.14
CA TYR A 218 -9.21 13.39 12.42
C TYR A 218 -7.70 13.31 12.54
N ILE A 219 -6.94 14.18 11.87
CA ILE A 219 -5.47 14.13 11.85
C ILE A 219 -4.87 15.21 12.74
N GLU A 220 -5.27 16.46 12.56
CA GLU A 220 -4.71 17.59 13.30
C GLU A 220 -4.98 17.52 14.82
N LYS A 221 -6.13 16.96 15.21
CA LYS A 221 -6.49 16.76 16.63
C LYS A 221 -5.79 15.58 17.30
N ASP A 222 -5.19 14.68 16.53
CA ASP A 222 -4.45 13.53 17.05
C ASP A 222 -2.96 13.85 17.10
N ALA A 223 -2.43 14.07 18.31
CA ALA A 223 -1.04 14.47 18.51
C ALA A 223 -0.01 13.46 17.94
N ALA A 224 -0.36 12.19 17.86
CA ALA A 224 0.53 11.16 17.29
C ALA A 224 0.61 11.28 15.77
N LEU A 225 -0.52 11.56 15.11
CA LEU A 225 -0.59 11.74 13.66
C LEU A 225 -0.05 13.12 13.24
N GLU A 226 -0.40 14.19 13.95
CA GLU A 226 0.04 15.56 13.69
C GLU A 226 1.58 15.66 13.62
N ARG A 227 2.27 14.97 14.53
CA ARG A 227 3.75 14.92 14.56
C ARG A 227 4.38 14.16 13.40
N ARG A 228 3.64 13.38 12.65
CA ARG A 228 4.13 12.51 11.58
C ARG A 228 3.71 12.94 10.19
N PHE A 229 2.57 13.62 10.10
CA PHE A 229 2.02 14.10 8.85
C PHE A 229 2.34 15.58 8.59
N GLN A 230 2.57 15.92 7.33
CA GLN A 230 2.75 17.28 6.85
C GLN A 230 1.71 17.59 5.79
N PRO A 231 0.82 18.60 6.03
CA PRO A 231 -0.18 18.98 5.05
C PRO A 231 0.46 19.61 3.81
N VAL A 232 -0.06 19.24 2.64
CA VAL A 232 0.19 19.87 1.36
C VAL A 232 -1.15 20.40 0.86
N SER A 233 -1.34 21.71 0.95
CA SER A 233 -2.56 22.35 0.49
C SER A 233 -2.67 22.27 -1.03
N TYR A 234 -3.85 21.90 -1.47
CA TYR A 234 -4.19 21.69 -2.84
C TYR A 234 -5.23 22.74 -3.27
N THR A 235 -4.82 23.64 -4.14
CA THR A 235 -5.75 24.64 -4.70
C THR A 235 -6.22 24.19 -6.09
N HIS A 236 -7.44 24.57 -6.45
CA HIS A 236 -7.95 24.33 -7.80
C HIS A 236 -6.98 24.82 -8.88
N LEU A 237 -6.93 24.11 -10.00
CA LEU A 237 -6.34 24.65 -11.23
C LEU A 237 -6.98 26.02 -11.49
N ARG A 238 -6.17 27.07 -11.59
CA ARG A 238 -6.68 28.37 -12.01
C ARG A 238 -7.26 28.21 -13.41
N ALA A 239 -8.41 28.82 -13.69
CA ALA A 239 -9.06 28.78 -14.99
C ALA A 239 -8.13 29.17 -16.18
N HIS A 240 -7.01 29.83 -15.90
CA HIS A 240 -5.95 30.16 -16.87
C HIS A 240 -5.06 28.98 -17.29
N GLU A 241 -4.92 27.96 -16.47
CA GLU A 241 -4.07 26.80 -16.78
C GLU A 241 -4.81 25.80 -17.70
N THR A 242 -6.12 25.73 -17.58
CA THR A 242 -6.97 24.88 -18.45
C THR A 242 -7.02 25.38 -19.91
N ARG A 243 -6.80 26.68 -20.15
CA ARG A 243 -6.79 27.26 -21.51
C ARG A 243 -5.45 27.10 -22.25
N ARG A 244 -4.37 26.71 -21.62
CA ARG A 244 -3.07 26.52 -22.27
C ARG A 244 -2.86 25.13 -22.87
N HIS A 245 -3.79 24.22 -22.65
CA HIS A 245 -3.67 22.80 -23.03
C HIS A 245 -4.85 22.33 -23.92
N LEU A 246 -5.67 23.25 -24.43
CA LEU A 246 -6.59 23.07 -25.56
C LEU A 246 -6.03 23.81 -26.77
#